data_0128d70cf42cd034b5c335071ac4e6ae
#
_entry.id   0128d70cf42cd034b5c335071ac4e6ae
#
_cell.length_a   1.000
_cell.length_b   1.000
_cell.length_c   1.000
_cell.angle_alpha   90.00
_cell.angle_beta   90.00
_cell.angle_gamma   90.00
#
_symmetry.space_group_name_H-M   'P 1'
#
loop_
_entity.id
_entity.type
_entity.pdbx_description
1 polymer ?
#
loop_
_entity_poly.entity_id
_entity_poly.type
_entity_poly.pdbx_seq_one_letter_code
_entity_poly.pdbx_strand_id
1 'polypeptide(L)'
;MLEGTLWAGLWDPASKTFSFHQVDDFGPRQQGMPLEMLYNAKGDRLFVTTAKPGFVNLYDNSDPGQPKFLKTIAAAAGAHHSVLSPDERYLFVQNSFLNLDGMSDGSITVIDLKADTILGNIDTLKAQGFNPNCIMLLPTQPGDLRASRVTE
;
A
#
# COMPACT_ATOMS: atom_id res chain seq x y z
N MET A 1 2.30 -4.81 21.80
CA MET A 1 2.49 -4.14 20.50
C MET A 1 2.57 -5.25 19.47
N LEU A 2 1.79 -5.21 18.40
CA LEU A 2 1.91 -6.22 17.34
C LEU A 2 3.13 -5.86 16.50
N GLU A 3 4.18 -6.61 16.70
CA GLU A 3 5.40 -6.52 15.90
C GLU A 3 5.18 -7.36 14.63
N GLY A 4 5.70 -6.88 13.52
CA GLY A 4 5.58 -7.56 12.25
C GLY A 4 6.90 -7.59 11.51
N THR A 5 7.08 -8.63 10.71
CA THR A 5 8.27 -8.82 9.90
C THR A 5 7.89 -9.12 8.45
N LEU A 6 8.76 -8.75 7.53
CA LEU A 6 8.65 -9.10 6.11
C LEU A 6 9.65 -10.22 5.81
N TRP A 7 9.20 -11.26 5.12
CA TRP A 7 10.01 -12.41 4.75
C TRP A 7 9.95 -12.65 3.25
N ALA A 8 11.05 -13.04 2.66
CA ALA A 8 11.10 -13.57 1.30
C ALA A 8 11.16 -15.09 1.35
N GLY A 9 10.32 -15.76 0.55
CA GLY A 9 10.33 -17.19 0.33
C GLY A 9 10.81 -17.50 -1.08
N LEU A 10 11.91 -18.20 -1.22
CA LEU A 10 12.49 -18.60 -2.50
C LEU A 10 12.14 -20.05 -2.79
N TRP A 11 11.44 -20.27 -3.89
CA TRP A 11 11.12 -21.61 -4.36
C TRP A 11 12.28 -22.22 -5.15
N ASP A 12 12.74 -23.41 -4.75
CA ASP A 12 13.66 -24.22 -5.53
C ASP A 12 12.89 -25.34 -6.26
N PRO A 13 12.76 -25.30 -7.60
CA PRO A 13 12.02 -26.31 -8.35
C PRO A 13 12.70 -27.66 -8.39
N ALA A 14 14.02 -27.74 -8.17
CA ALA A 14 14.76 -28.99 -8.19
C ALA A 14 14.52 -29.81 -6.91
N SER A 15 14.62 -29.19 -5.76
CA SER A 15 14.35 -29.83 -4.46
C SER A 15 12.88 -29.80 -4.06
N LYS A 16 12.04 -28.99 -4.76
CA LYS A 16 10.63 -28.73 -4.43
C LYS A 16 10.44 -28.21 -2.99
N THR A 17 11.31 -27.30 -2.57
CA THR A 17 11.31 -26.71 -1.23
C THR A 17 11.36 -25.19 -1.29
N PHE A 18 10.92 -24.54 -0.20
CA PHE A 18 11.14 -23.12 0.02
C PHE A 18 12.30 -22.91 0.99
N SER A 19 13.14 -21.92 0.70
CA SER A 19 14.02 -21.31 1.68
C SER A 19 13.45 -19.93 2.06
N PHE A 20 13.59 -19.53 3.32
CA PHE A 20 13.06 -18.26 3.83
C PHE A 20 14.16 -17.46 4.48
N HIS A 21 14.11 -16.14 4.28
CA HIS A 21 14.90 -15.20 5.06
C HIS A 21 14.11 -13.95 5.38
N GLN A 22 14.45 -13.32 6.49
CA GLN A 22 13.82 -12.08 6.91
C GLN A 22 14.38 -10.92 6.09
N VAL A 23 13.46 -10.16 5.46
CA VAL A 23 13.78 -8.96 4.67
C VAL A 23 13.80 -7.73 5.57
N ASP A 24 12.82 -7.61 6.48
CA ASP A 24 12.65 -6.44 7.31
C ASP A 24 11.96 -6.76 8.63
N ASP A 25 12.18 -5.87 9.61
CA ASP A 25 11.50 -5.86 10.90
C ASP A 25 10.93 -4.45 11.14
N PHE A 26 9.61 -4.37 11.29
CA PHE A 26 8.89 -3.11 11.49
C PHE A 26 8.92 -2.63 12.96
N GLY A 27 9.26 -3.50 13.91
CA GLY A 27 9.28 -3.21 15.33
C GLY A 27 10.20 -2.04 15.71
N PRO A 28 11.48 -2.00 15.26
CA PRO A 28 12.41 -0.90 15.55
C PRO A 28 11.93 0.46 15.07
N ARG A 29 11.11 0.50 14.00
CA ARG A 29 10.48 1.72 13.48
C ARG A 29 9.16 2.07 14.16
N GLN A 30 8.74 1.28 15.15
CA GLN A 30 7.45 1.42 15.84
C GLN A 30 6.25 1.37 14.88
N GLN A 31 6.36 0.58 13.82
CA GLN A 31 5.32 0.35 12.83
C GLN A 31 4.70 -1.02 13.10
N GLY A 32 3.53 -1.03 13.72
CA GLY A 32 2.81 -2.27 13.99
C GLY A 32 1.87 -2.66 12.86
N MET A 33 1.58 -3.96 12.75
CA MET A 33 0.63 -4.54 11.80
C MET A 33 0.93 -4.23 10.34
N PRO A 34 1.97 -4.83 9.74
CA PRO A 34 2.06 -4.90 8.29
C PRO A 34 0.86 -5.69 7.75
N LEU A 35 0.18 -5.16 6.73
CA LEU A 35 -1.09 -5.70 6.25
C LEU A 35 -1.03 -6.16 4.80
N GLU A 36 -0.73 -5.25 3.89
CA GLU A 36 -0.83 -5.50 2.46
C GLU A 36 0.48 -5.27 1.74
N MET A 37 0.66 -6.02 0.66
CA MET A 37 1.77 -5.89 -0.27
C MET A 37 1.25 -5.59 -1.66
N LEU A 38 1.82 -4.58 -2.31
CA LEU A 38 1.53 -4.21 -3.68
C LEU A 38 2.84 -4.13 -4.46
N TYR A 39 2.87 -4.72 -5.65
CA TYR A 39 3.96 -4.55 -6.61
C TYR A 39 3.55 -3.59 -7.70
N ASN A 40 4.52 -2.85 -8.25
CA ASN A 40 4.30 -2.15 -9.51
C ASN A 40 4.26 -3.16 -10.68
N ALA A 41 3.85 -2.70 -11.88
CA ALA A 41 3.65 -3.59 -13.04
C ALA A 41 4.91 -4.34 -13.45
N LYS A 42 6.08 -3.73 -13.25
CA LYS A 42 7.38 -4.35 -13.56
C LYS A 42 7.84 -5.33 -12.47
N GLY A 43 7.30 -5.24 -11.26
CA GLY A 43 7.70 -6.05 -10.12
C GLY A 43 9.00 -5.59 -9.44
N ASP A 44 9.59 -4.47 -9.85
CA ASP A 44 10.85 -3.94 -9.28
C ASP A 44 10.64 -2.96 -8.12
N ARG A 45 9.39 -2.70 -7.75
CA ARG A 45 8.98 -1.92 -6.57
C ARG A 45 7.97 -2.70 -5.76
N LEU A 46 8.19 -2.73 -4.45
CA LEU A 46 7.28 -3.34 -3.48
C LEU A 46 6.85 -2.25 -2.48
N PHE A 47 5.55 -2.16 -2.24
CA PHE A 47 4.93 -1.29 -1.25
C PHE A 47 4.31 -2.16 -0.16
N VAL A 48 4.62 -1.88 1.10
CA VAL A 48 4.05 -2.60 2.25
C VAL A 48 3.38 -1.60 3.17
N THR A 49 2.07 -1.76 3.40
CA THR A 49 1.32 -0.91 4.32
C THR A 49 1.44 -1.41 5.75
N THR A 50 1.46 -0.48 6.71
CA THR A 50 1.34 -0.77 8.15
C THR A 50 0.21 0.08 8.73
N ALA A 51 -0.62 -0.50 9.61
CA ALA A 51 -1.86 0.15 10.04
C ALA A 51 -1.69 1.07 11.25
N LYS A 52 -0.73 0.80 12.13
CA LYS A 52 -0.63 1.52 13.41
C LYS A 52 0.82 1.83 13.80
N PRO A 53 1.27 3.06 13.61
CA PRO A 53 0.64 4.13 12.83
C PRO A 53 0.61 3.82 11.34
N GLY A 54 -0.24 4.55 10.57
CA GLY A 54 -0.41 4.31 9.14
C GLY A 54 0.81 4.75 8.33
N PHE A 55 1.43 3.81 7.63
CA PHE A 55 2.56 4.07 6.75
C PHE A 55 2.53 3.18 5.50
N VAL A 56 3.26 3.61 4.49
CA VAL A 56 3.67 2.79 3.36
C VAL A 56 5.19 2.68 3.37
N ASN A 57 5.70 1.47 3.40
CA ASN A 57 7.11 1.17 3.30
C ASN A 57 7.44 0.76 1.87
N LEU A 58 8.39 1.45 1.25
CA LEU A 58 8.81 1.23 -0.13
C LEU A 58 10.13 0.47 -0.18
N TYR A 59 10.18 -0.54 -1.04
CA TYR A 59 11.37 -1.36 -1.28
C TYR A 59 11.76 -1.36 -2.76
N ASP A 60 13.05 -1.39 -3.02
CA ASP A 60 13.60 -1.85 -4.30
C ASP A 60 13.51 -3.36 -4.35
N ASN A 61 12.75 -3.87 -5.30
CA ASN A 61 12.50 -5.30 -5.51
C ASN A 61 13.13 -5.80 -6.82
N SER A 62 14.17 -5.11 -7.32
CA SER A 62 14.88 -5.52 -8.54
C SER A 62 15.52 -6.90 -8.39
N ASP A 63 15.85 -7.30 -7.16
CA ASP A 63 16.16 -8.67 -6.78
C ASP A 63 15.04 -9.17 -5.83
N PRO A 64 14.07 -9.96 -6.33
CA PRO A 64 12.97 -10.44 -5.50
C PRO A 64 13.42 -11.35 -4.34
N GLY A 65 14.60 -11.93 -4.45
CA GLY A 65 15.21 -12.70 -3.37
C GLY A 65 15.75 -11.83 -2.23
N GLN A 66 16.04 -10.56 -2.48
CA GLN A 66 16.61 -9.63 -1.51
C GLN A 66 16.05 -8.21 -1.67
N PRO A 67 14.75 -8.00 -1.41
CA PRO A 67 14.15 -6.67 -1.42
C PRO A 67 14.89 -5.72 -0.47
N LYS A 68 15.16 -4.50 -0.92
CA LYS A 68 15.92 -3.51 -0.14
C LYS A 68 15.00 -2.38 0.28
N PHE A 69 14.91 -2.12 1.58
CA PHE A 69 14.18 -0.98 2.11
C PHE A 69 14.73 0.33 1.55
N LEU A 70 13.84 1.20 1.05
CA LEU A 70 14.18 2.51 0.54
C LEU A 70 13.75 3.61 1.52
N LYS A 71 12.47 3.62 1.88
CA LYS A 71 11.88 4.66 2.74
C LYS A 71 10.51 4.29 3.26
N THR A 72 10.07 5.09 4.23
CA THR A 72 8.70 5.12 4.73
C THR A 72 8.01 6.41 4.31
N ILE A 73 6.75 6.32 3.88
CA ILE A 73 5.88 7.45 3.59
C ILE A 73 4.71 7.40 4.55
N ALA A 74 4.36 8.53 5.17
CA ALA A 74 3.21 8.59 6.09
C ALA A 74 1.90 8.37 5.33
N ALA A 75 0.93 7.73 5.99
CA ALA A 75 -0.45 7.62 5.58
C ALA A 75 -1.34 7.87 6.81
N ALA A 76 -2.65 7.83 6.65
CA ALA A 76 -3.52 7.92 7.82
C ALA A 76 -3.63 6.58 8.55
N ALA A 77 -4.11 6.60 9.79
CA ALA A 77 -4.25 5.42 10.63
C ALA A 77 -5.17 4.36 9.98
N GLY A 78 -4.71 3.13 9.96
CA GLY A 78 -5.40 2.04 9.28
C GLY A 78 -4.97 1.85 7.83
N ALA A 79 -3.81 2.38 7.41
CA ALA A 79 -3.28 2.14 6.06
C ALA A 79 -3.26 0.65 5.75
N HIS A 80 -4.04 0.25 4.73
CA HIS A 80 -4.35 -1.14 4.42
C HIS A 80 -4.18 -1.38 2.92
N HIS A 81 -5.29 -1.50 2.16
CA HIS A 81 -5.20 -1.70 0.72
C HIS A 81 -4.64 -0.49 0.00
N SER A 82 -3.86 -0.75 -1.04
CA SER A 82 -3.31 0.31 -1.87
C SER A 82 -3.39 -0.06 -3.36
N VAL A 83 -3.48 0.96 -4.22
CA VAL A 83 -3.48 0.80 -5.67
C VAL A 83 -2.66 1.88 -6.33
N LEU A 84 -1.98 1.52 -7.43
CA LEU A 84 -1.25 2.47 -8.27
C LEU A 84 -2.15 3.01 -9.38
N SER A 85 -1.95 4.28 -9.76
CA SER A 85 -2.49 4.79 -11.03
C SER A 85 -1.88 4.03 -12.22
N PRO A 86 -2.53 4.01 -13.42
CA PRO A 86 -2.03 3.27 -14.57
C PRO A 86 -0.64 3.70 -15.05
N ASP A 87 -0.26 4.97 -14.81
CA ASP A 87 1.05 5.53 -15.09
C ASP A 87 2.05 5.35 -13.93
N GLU A 88 1.63 4.65 -12.85
CA GLU A 88 2.40 4.40 -11.63
C GLU A 88 2.92 5.67 -10.92
N ARG A 89 2.37 6.83 -11.26
CA ARG A 89 2.74 8.10 -10.63
C ARG A 89 2.12 8.26 -9.26
N TYR A 90 0.87 7.84 -9.08
CA TYR A 90 0.14 8.03 -7.84
C TYR A 90 -0.13 6.69 -7.15
N LEU A 91 0.05 6.70 -5.84
CA LEU A 91 -0.37 5.62 -4.96
C LEU A 91 -1.55 6.11 -4.11
N PHE A 92 -2.65 5.38 -4.16
CA PHE A 92 -3.84 5.59 -3.34
C PHE A 92 -3.84 4.57 -2.22
N VAL A 93 -3.89 5.02 -0.98
CA VAL A 93 -3.85 4.16 0.21
C VAL A 93 -5.15 4.32 0.99
N GLN A 94 -5.92 3.26 1.07
CA GLN A 94 -7.14 3.21 1.86
C GLN A 94 -6.78 3.04 3.34
N ASN A 95 -7.36 3.87 4.21
CA ASN A 95 -7.00 3.97 5.61
C ASN A 95 -8.13 3.50 6.53
N SER A 96 -8.43 2.22 6.46
CA SER A 96 -9.34 1.56 7.39
C SER A 96 -9.04 0.08 7.45
N PHE A 97 -8.85 -0.45 8.64
CA PHE A 97 -8.68 -1.88 8.87
C PHE A 97 -9.73 -2.37 9.86
N LEU A 98 -10.76 -3.06 9.33
CA LEU A 98 -11.82 -3.75 10.08
C LEU A 98 -12.54 -2.89 11.14
N ASN A 99 -12.59 -1.59 10.97
CA ASN A 99 -13.14 -0.63 11.94
C ASN A 99 -12.51 -0.76 13.35
N LEU A 100 -11.27 -1.23 13.42
CA LEU A 100 -10.56 -1.34 14.69
C LEU A 100 -10.11 0.03 15.20
N ASP A 101 -10.13 0.18 16.52
CA ASP A 101 -9.76 1.43 17.19
C ASP A 101 -8.32 1.85 16.89
N GLY A 102 -8.16 3.10 16.48
CA GLY A 102 -6.88 3.66 16.07
C GLY A 102 -6.33 3.12 14.73
N MET A 103 -7.16 2.39 13.95
CA MET A 103 -6.81 1.86 12.63
C MET A 103 -7.94 2.04 11.61
N SER A 104 -8.73 3.09 11.75
CA SER A 104 -9.93 3.31 10.92
C SER A 104 -10.15 4.80 10.71
N ASP A 105 -9.18 5.47 10.07
CA ASP A 105 -9.33 6.88 9.71
C ASP A 105 -10.46 7.10 8.68
N GLY A 106 -10.64 6.18 7.73
CA GLY A 106 -11.72 6.21 6.73
C GLY A 106 -11.42 7.04 5.50
N SER A 107 -10.27 7.69 5.43
CA SER A 107 -9.81 8.45 4.25
C SER A 107 -9.06 7.56 3.25
N ILE A 108 -8.75 8.14 2.08
CA ILE A 108 -7.80 7.58 1.13
C ILE A 108 -6.66 8.58 0.98
N THR A 109 -5.46 8.22 1.41
CA THR A 109 -4.26 9.05 1.23
C THR A 109 -3.78 8.96 -0.22
N VAL A 110 -3.48 10.10 -0.83
CA VAL A 110 -2.95 10.21 -2.20
C VAL A 110 -1.48 10.63 -2.13
N ILE A 111 -0.59 9.80 -2.68
CA ILE A 111 0.85 9.99 -2.69
C ILE A 111 1.33 10.16 -4.13
N ASP A 112 2.05 11.25 -4.44
CA ASP A 112 2.79 11.40 -5.70
C ASP A 112 4.17 10.74 -5.52
N LEU A 113 4.35 9.59 -6.16
CA LEU A 113 5.59 8.80 -6.06
C LEU A 113 6.76 9.44 -6.81
N LYS A 114 6.48 10.31 -7.78
CA LYS A 114 7.51 11.03 -8.51
C LYS A 114 8.03 12.24 -7.73
N ALA A 115 7.13 12.99 -7.12
CA ALA A 115 7.46 14.15 -6.30
C ALA A 115 7.84 13.74 -4.86
N ASP A 116 7.55 12.50 -4.48
CA ASP A 116 7.80 11.94 -3.16
C ASP A 116 7.05 12.67 -2.04
N THR A 117 5.81 13.06 -2.33
CA THR A 117 5.00 13.88 -1.44
C THR A 117 3.58 13.34 -1.30
N ILE A 118 2.99 13.58 -0.13
CA ILE A 118 1.55 13.39 0.09
C ILE A 118 0.85 14.59 -0.51
N LEU A 119 -0.10 14.36 -1.44
CA LEU A 119 -0.93 15.40 -2.01
C LEU A 119 -2.12 15.76 -1.12
N GLY A 120 -2.58 14.84 -0.30
CA GLY A 120 -3.71 15.00 0.61
C GLY A 120 -4.51 13.71 0.76
N ASN A 121 -5.71 13.85 1.33
CA ASN A 121 -6.65 12.75 1.52
C ASN A 121 -7.94 12.99 0.74
N ILE A 122 -8.54 11.90 0.26
CA ILE A 122 -9.91 11.88 -0.25
C ILE A 122 -10.80 11.46 0.91
N ASP A 123 -11.60 12.40 1.41
CA ASP A 123 -12.43 12.22 2.61
C ASP A 123 -13.92 12.08 2.30
N THR A 124 -14.31 11.98 1.03
CA THR A 124 -15.72 11.98 0.61
C THR A 124 -16.55 10.91 1.30
N LEU A 125 -16.04 9.68 1.39
CA LEU A 125 -16.72 8.58 2.07
C LEU A 125 -16.71 8.76 3.59
N LYS A 126 -15.57 9.15 4.14
CA LYS A 126 -15.40 9.46 5.57
C LYS A 126 -16.38 10.55 6.03
N ALA A 127 -16.53 11.62 5.25
CA ALA A 127 -17.45 12.73 5.56
C ALA A 127 -18.92 12.29 5.58
N GLN A 128 -19.26 11.19 4.93
CA GLN A 128 -20.59 10.58 4.94
C GLN A 128 -20.74 9.47 6.01
N GLY A 129 -19.75 9.28 6.85
CA GLY A 129 -19.76 8.26 7.90
C GLY A 129 -19.41 6.85 7.40
N PHE A 130 -18.94 6.71 6.16
CA PHE A 130 -18.47 5.43 5.64
C PHE A 130 -16.99 5.20 5.96
N ASN A 131 -16.65 3.94 6.12
CA ASN A 131 -15.31 3.49 6.43
C ASN A 131 -14.90 2.40 5.43
N PRO A 132 -14.43 2.78 4.23
CA PRO A 132 -14.11 1.81 3.18
C PRO A 132 -12.97 0.89 3.63
N ASN A 133 -13.13 -0.41 3.41
CA ASN A 133 -12.14 -1.42 3.82
C ASN A 133 -11.33 -1.99 2.65
N CYS A 134 -11.64 -1.60 1.44
CA CYS A 134 -10.92 -2.04 0.23
C CYS A 134 -10.94 -0.94 -0.83
N ILE A 135 -9.91 -0.91 -1.65
CA ILE A 135 -9.81 -0.05 -2.82
C ILE A 135 -9.36 -0.88 -4.02
N MET A 136 -9.93 -0.62 -5.17
CA MET A 136 -9.56 -1.26 -6.43
C MET A 136 -9.59 -0.21 -7.54
N LEU A 137 -8.59 -0.22 -8.40
CA LEU A 137 -8.62 0.55 -9.63
C LEU A 137 -9.17 -0.32 -10.76
N LEU A 138 -10.24 0.14 -11.39
CA LEU A 138 -10.76 -0.54 -12.56
C LEU A 138 -9.87 -0.21 -13.77
N PRO A 139 -9.41 -1.22 -14.53
CA PRO A 139 -8.70 -0.95 -15.77
C PRO A 139 -9.63 -0.23 -16.75
N THR A 140 -9.24 0.98 -17.16
CA THR A 140 -9.96 1.70 -18.21
C THR A 140 -9.59 1.10 -19.55
N GLN A 141 -10.58 0.58 -20.29
CA GLN A 141 -10.39 0.23 -21.69
C GLN A 141 -10.10 1.51 -22.48
N PRO A 142 -9.21 1.48 -23.49
CA PRO A 142 -9.04 2.61 -24.39
C PRO A 142 -10.40 2.97 -25.02
N GLY A 143 -10.96 4.11 -24.62
CA GLY A 143 -12.28 4.59 -25.09
C GLY A 143 -13.36 4.73 -24.01
N ASP A 144 -13.18 4.18 -22.80
CA ASP A 144 -14.19 4.22 -21.73
C ASP A 144 -14.14 5.47 -20.84
N LEU A 145 -13.23 6.37 -21.06
CA LEU A 145 -13.27 7.70 -20.42
C LEU A 145 -14.31 8.59 -21.11
N ARG A 146 -15.57 8.19 -21.10
CA ARG A 146 -16.65 9.17 -21.14
C ARG A 146 -16.62 9.88 -19.80
N ALA A 147 -15.87 10.99 -19.75
CA ALA A 147 -16.06 11.96 -18.72
C ALA A 147 -17.57 12.25 -18.67
N SER A 148 -18.23 11.75 -17.62
CA SER A 148 -19.54 12.26 -17.26
C SER A 148 -19.30 13.72 -16.94
N ARG A 149 -19.59 14.61 -17.90
CA ARG A 149 -19.71 16.03 -17.61
C ARG A 149 -20.82 16.10 -16.57
N VAL A 150 -20.44 16.39 -15.34
CA VAL A 150 -21.37 16.94 -14.37
C VAL A 150 -21.74 18.28 -14.97
N THR A 151 -22.89 18.34 -15.62
CA THR A 151 -23.53 19.60 -15.99
C THR A 151 -24.01 20.20 -14.68
N GLU A 152 -23.53 21.41 -14.40
CA GLU A 152 -23.96 22.29 -13.32
C GLU A 152 -25.48 22.47 -13.31
#